data_b7e7f429f219fc330e0d20fc1d7aa355
#
_entry.id   b7e7f429f219fc330e0d20fc1d7aa355
#
_cell.length_a   1.000
_cell.length_b   1.000
_cell.length_c   1.000
_cell.angle_alpha   90.00
_cell.angle_beta   90.00
_cell.angle_gamma   90.00
#
_symmetry.space_group_name_H-M   'P 1'
#
loop_
_entity.id
_entity.type
_entity.pdbx_description
1 polymer ?
#
loop_
_entity_poly.entity_id
_entity_poly.type
_entity_poly.pdbx_seq_one_letter_code
_entity_poly.pdbx_strand_id
1 'polypeptide(L)'
;IALRPGESAGFGEAAGRPVLLLPGRSDAALAAWLALGRPLVAALAGAAPELAAILPLTRKVSSIIGLTEVVFLRRLASGAEPVGGAETPLHRLARADAALLVPPAHEGYPAGTPVEVLPL
;
A
#
# COMPACT_ATOMS: atom_id res chain seq x y z
N ILE A 1 -13.62 -3.11 3.17
CA ILE A 1 -12.98 -1.95 3.81
C ILE A 1 -12.68 -0.84 2.80
N ALA A 2 -12.48 0.36 3.28
CA ALA A 2 -12.18 1.53 2.44
C ALA A 2 -10.69 1.56 2.01
N LEU A 3 -10.28 0.54 1.28
CA LEU A 3 -8.93 0.32 0.77
C LEU A 3 -9.00 -0.03 -0.73
N ARG A 4 -8.13 0.58 -1.54
CA ARG A 4 -8.05 0.32 -2.98
C ARG A 4 -6.57 0.13 -3.41
N PRO A 5 -6.24 -0.97 -4.11
CA PRO A 5 -7.06 -2.16 -4.25
C PRO A 5 -7.25 -2.86 -2.90
N GLY A 6 -8.25 -3.70 -2.77
CA GLY A 6 -8.48 -4.46 -1.55
C GLY A 6 -9.81 -4.19 -0.86
N GLU A 7 -10.79 -3.63 -1.58
CA GLU A 7 -12.12 -3.31 -1.03
C GLU A 7 -12.80 -4.53 -0.41
N SER A 8 -12.52 -5.73 -0.92
CA SER A 8 -13.07 -6.98 -0.40
C SER A 8 -12.28 -7.58 0.78
N ALA A 9 -11.20 -6.93 1.22
CA ALA A 9 -10.50 -7.36 2.43
C ALA A 9 -11.42 -7.24 3.64
N GLY A 10 -11.27 -8.17 4.57
CA GLY A 10 -12.04 -8.20 5.80
C GLY A 10 -11.14 -8.36 7.01
N PHE A 11 -11.60 -7.83 8.14
CA PHE A 11 -10.92 -7.96 9.42
C PHE A 11 -11.92 -8.33 10.50
N GLY A 12 -11.56 -9.26 11.34
CA GLY A 12 -12.42 -9.72 12.41
C GLY A 12 -11.67 -10.50 13.47
N GLU A 13 -12.44 -11.21 14.28
CA GLU A 13 -11.92 -12.03 15.36
C GLU A 13 -12.64 -13.37 15.39
N ALA A 14 -11.89 -14.45 15.60
CA ALA A 14 -12.43 -15.78 15.78
C ALA A 14 -11.69 -16.47 16.92
N ALA A 15 -12.43 -16.99 17.91
CA ALA A 15 -11.88 -17.68 19.09
C ALA A 15 -10.79 -16.87 19.81
N GLY A 16 -10.98 -15.56 19.96
CA GLY A 16 -10.03 -14.64 20.60
C GLY A 16 -8.80 -14.31 19.76
N ARG A 17 -8.76 -14.70 18.50
CA ARG A 17 -7.62 -14.46 17.61
C ARG A 17 -8.02 -13.53 16.48
N PRO A 18 -7.15 -12.57 16.09
CA PRO A 18 -7.41 -11.72 14.94
C PRO A 18 -7.41 -12.54 13.65
N VAL A 19 -8.34 -12.20 12.75
CA VAL A 19 -8.49 -12.83 11.44
C VAL A 19 -8.48 -11.75 10.39
N LEU A 20 -7.60 -11.88 9.40
CA LEU A 20 -7.54 -11.02 8.23
C LEU A 20 -7.91 -11.83 6.99
N LEU A 21 -8.94 -11.37 6.29
CA LEU A 21 -9.39 -11.96 5.02
C LEU A 21 -8.74 -11.18 3.88
N LEU A 22 -7.93 -11.87 3.09
CA LEU A 22 -7.25 -11.27 1.95
C LEU A 22 -8.04 -11.50 0.66
N PRO A 23 -8.13 -10.49 -0.22
CA PRO A 23 -8.70 -10.68 -1.56
C PRO A 23 -7.90 -11.70 -2.38
N GLY A 24 -8.57 -12.31 -3.37
CA GLY A 24 -7.94 -13.33 -4.21
C GLY A 24 -6.96 -12.78 -5.26
N ARG A 25 -7.11 -11.51 -5.69
CA ARG A 25 -6.19 -10.89 -6.64
C ARG A 25 -4.87 -10.52 -5.96
N SER A 26 -3.75 -10.73 -6.66
CA SER A 26 -2.42 -10.51 -6.09
C SER A 26 -2.17 -9.08 -5.66
N ASP A 27 -2.56 -8.09 -6.46
CA ASP A 27 -2.42 -6.67 -6.12
C ASP A 27 -3.27 -6.29 -4.90
N ALA A 28 -4.52 -6.74 -4.86
CA ALA A 28 -5.42 -6.48 -3.74
C ALA A 28 -4.99 -7.19 -2.46
N ALA A 29 -4.53 -8.43 -2.55
CA ALA A 29 -3.99 -9.18 -1.40
C ALA A 29 -2.74 -8.50 -0.83
N LEU A 30 -1.83 -8.07 -1.68
CA LEU A 30 -0.62 -7.36 -1.26
C LEU A 30 -0.96 -6.01 -0.64
N ALA A 31 -1.89 -5.26 -1.22
CA ALA A 31 -2.35 -3.99 -0.64
C ALA A 31 -2.96 -4.17 0.76
N ALA A 32 -3.83 -5.17 0.92
CA ALA A 32 -4.42 -5.49 2.22
C ALA A 32 -3.36 -5.93 3.24
N TRP A 33 -2.38 -6.71 2.80
CA TRP A 33 -1.24 -7.09 3.64
C TRP A 33 -0.45 -5.86 4.11
N LEU A 34 -0.11 -4.94 3.21
CA LEU A 34 0.66 -3.74 3.56
C LEU A 34 -0.11 -2.79 4.49
N ALA A 35 -1.40 -2.61 4.25
CA ALA A 35 -2.23 -1.68 5.00
C ALA A 35 -2.67 -2.24 6.37
N LEU A 36 -2.93 -3.53 6.47
CA LEU A 36 -3.52 -4.17 7.65
C LEU A 36 -2.68 -5.30 8.21
N GLY A 37 -2.26 -6.24 7.38
CA GLY A 37 -1.63 -7.48 7.84
C GLY A 37 -0.27 -7.26 8.46
N ARG A 38 0.59 -6.54 7.78
CA ARG A 38 1.96 -6.26 8.23
C ARG A 38 2.00 -5.43 9.52
N PRO A 39 1.22 -4.35 9.67
CA PRO A 39 1.10 -3.65 10.94
C PRO A 39 0.54 -4.53 12.07
N LEU A 40 -0.42 -5.39 11.76
CA LEU A 40 -0.99 -6.32 12.74
C LEU A 40 0.06 -7.32 13.25
N VAL A 41 0.79 -7.95 12.34
CA VAL A 41 1.85 -8.90 12.71
C VAL A 41 2.94 -8.20 13.51
N ALA A 42 3.34 -7.00 13.12
CA ALA A 42 4.32 -6.21 13.86
C ALA A 42 3.84 -5.90 15.29
N ALA A 43 2.59 -5.49 15.44
CA ALA A 43 1.98 -5.22 16.74
C ALA A 43 1.94 -6.47 17.63
N LEU A 44 1.52 -7.61 17.07
CA LEU A 44 1.47 -8.88 17.81
C LEU A 44 2.86 -9.40 18.21
N ALA A 45 3.87 -9.13 17.40
CA ALA A 45 5.25 -9.50 17.67
C ALA A 45 5.99 -8.51 18.57
N GLY A 46 5.38 -7.36 18.89
CA GLY A 46 6.03 -6.29 19.65
C GLY A 46 7.17 -5.61 18.88
N ALA A 47 7.16 -5.71 17.55
CA ALA A 47 8.19 -5.10 16.73
C ALA A 47 8.02 -3.58 16.63
N ALA A 48 9.15 -2.87 16.49
CA ALA A 48 9.13 -1.44 16.20
C ALA A 48 8.56 -1.18 14.79
N PRO A 49 7.89 -0.03 14.57
CA PRO A 49 7.45 0.35 13.23
C PRO A 49 8.64 0.41 12.25
N GLU A 50 8.42 0.00 11.01
CA GLU A 50 9.43 0.14 9.98
C GLU A 50 9.68 1.62 9.65
N LEU A 51 10.93 1.97 9.43
CA LEU A 51 11.28 3.31 8.98
C LEU A 51 10.96 3.42 7.49
N ALA A 52 10.05 4.33 7.16
CA ALA A 52 9.77 4.67 5.78
C ALA A 52 10.86 5.58 5.22
N ALA A 53 11.29 5.33 3.98
CA ALA A 53 12.14 6.27 3.26
C ALA A 53 11.29 7.38 2.66
N ILE A 54 11.84 8.59 2.55
CA ILE A 54 11.16 9.71 1.88
C ILE A 54 11.82 9.90 0.52
N LEU A 55 11.03 9.75 -0.54
CA LEU A 55 11.48 9.89 -1.93
C LEU A 55 10.52 10.77 -2.72
N PRO A 56 11.01 11.56 -3.68
CA PRO A 56 10.14 12.32 -4.56
C PRO A 56 9.47 11.39 -5.58
N LEU A 57 8.21 11.65 -5.89
CA LEU A 57 7.50 10.97 -6.97
C LEU A 57 8.04 11.41 -8.33
N THR A 58 8.28 10.47 -9.22
CA THR A 58 8.71 10.78 -10.60
C THR A 58 7.55 11.18 -11.49
N ARG A 59 6.33 10.77 -11.14
CA ARG A 59 5.10 11.09 -11.85
C ARG A 59 3.96 11.38 -10.87
N LYS A 60 2.94 12.09 -11.36
CA LYS A 60 1.71 12.33 -10.61
C LYS A 60 1.04 11.02 -10.19
N VAL A 61 0.55 11.00 -8.96
CA VAL A 61 -0.32 9.96 -8.42
C VAL A 61 -1.69 10.57 -8.16
N SER A 62 -2.73 9.97 -8.71
CA SER A 62 -4.13 10.36 -8.45
C SER A 62 -4.80 9.36 -7.53
N SER A 63 -5.63 9.84 -6.64
CA SER A 63 -6.39 9.02 -5.70
C SER A 63 -7.80 9.55 -5.53
N ILE A 64 -8.63 8.80 -4.83
CA ILE A 64 -10.03 9.15 -4.57
C ILE A 64 -10.17 9.48 -3.09
N ILE A 65 -10.79 10.61 -2.78
CA ILE A 65 -11.12 10.98 -1.39
C ILE A 65 -12.09 9.93 -0.82
N GLY A 66 -11.85 9.57 0.44
CA GLY A 66 -12.67 8.60 1.16
C GLY A 66 -12.12 7.18 1.17
N LEU A 67 -11.08 6.90 0.38
CA LEU A 67 -10.42 5.60 0.34
C LEU A 67 -8.92 5.76 0.61
N THR A 68 -8.35 4.82 1.35
CA THR A 68 -6.90 4.65 1.36
C THR A 68 -6.51 3.93 0.08
N GLU A 69 -5.65 4.52 -0.72
CA GLU A 69 -5.16 3.90 -1.95
C GLU A 69 -3.71 3.47 -1.80
N VAL A 70 -3.45 2.21 -2.18
CA VAL A 70 -2.09 1.67 -2.22
C VAL A 70 -1.58 1.77 -3.64
N VAL A 71 -0.50 2.52 -3.82
CA VAL A 71 0.17 2.69 -5.11
C VAL A 71 1.49 1.95 -5.05
N PHE A 72 1.70 1.00 -5.97
CA PHE A 72 2.95 0.26 -6.05
C PHE A 72 3.99 1.08 -6.79
N LEU A 73 5.20 1.08 -6.25
CA LEU A 73 6.28 1.94 -6.70
C LEU A 73 7.53 1.11 -6.99
N ARG A 74 8.36 1.65 -7.85
CA ARG A 74 9.73 1.20 -8.06
C ARG A 74 10.69 2.31 -7.64
N ARG A 75 11.65 1.99 -6.79
CA ARG A 75 12.67 2.95 -6.37
C ARG A 75 13.73 3.08 -7.46
N LEU A 76 13.98 4.31 -7.87
CA LEU A 76 14.99 4.69 -8.85
C LEU A 76 15.95 5.69 -8.20
N ALA A 77 17.09 5.95 -8.83
CA ALA A 77 18.01 7.01 -8.41
C ALA A 77 17.34 8.39 -8.40
N SER A 78 16.37 8.62 -9.30
CA SER A 78 15.63 9.88 -9.43
C SER A 78 14.43 10.00 -8.47
N GLY A 79 14.05 8.93 -7.78
CA GLY A 79 12.90 8.95 -6.88
C GLY A 79 12.06 7.68 -6.95
N ALA A 80 10.76 7.80 -6.65
CA ALA A 80 9.82 6.70 -6.66
C ALA A 80 8.93 6.77 -7.92
N GLU A 81 9.00 5.76 -8.76
CA GLU A 81 8.21 5.66 -9.99
C GLU A 81 6.94 4.85 -9.73
N PRO A 82 5.73 5.39 -9.93
CA PRO A 82 4.51 4.62 -9.87
C PRO A 82 4.46 3.55 -10.97
N VAL A 83 4.25 2.29 -10.59
CA VAL A 83 4.11 1.19 -11.56
C VAL A 83 2.68 0.66 -11.63
N GLY A 84 1.84 1.00 -10.67
CA GLY A 84 0.42 0.66 -10.67
C GLY A 84 -0.24 0.93 -9.33
N GLY A 85 -1.54 0.85 -9.32
CA GLY A 85 -2.40 0.95 -8.13
C GLY A 85 -3.49 -0.10 -8.23
N ALA A 86 -4.76 0.32 -8.26
CA ALA A 86 -5.87 -0.60 -8.49
C ALA A 86 -5.73 -1.31 -9.84
N GLU A 87 -6.02 -2.61 -9.84
CA GLU A 87 -5.96 -3.44 -11.05
C GLU A 87 -4.56 -3.53 -11.69
N THR A 88 -3.53 -3.55 -10.88
CA THR A 88 -2.16 -3.73 -11.37
C THR A 88 -1.94 -5.17 -11.81
N PRO A 89 -1.62 -5.41 -13.09
CA PRO A 89 -1.33 -6.76 -13.57
C PRO A 89 -0.07 -7.33 -12.90
N LEU A 90 -0.01 -8.64 -12.79
CA LEU A 90 1.08 -9.33 -12.09
C LEU A 90 2.47 -8.98 -12.65
N HIS A 91 2.59 -8.83 -13.97
CA HIS A 91 3.88 -8.49 -14.60
C HIS A 91 4.37 -7.07 -14.24
N ARG A 92 3.47 -6.15 -13.96
CA ARG A 92 3.82 -4.83 -13.43
C ARG A 92 4.10 -4.89 -11.93
N LEU A 93 3.28 -5.62 -11.19
CA LEU A 93 3.45 -5.81 -9.76
C LEU A 93 4.83 -6.41 -9.44
N ALA A 94 5.30 -7.33 -10.27
CA ALA A 94 6.61 -7.94 -10.11
C ALA A 94 7.78 -6.95 -10.25
N ARG A 95 7.55 -5.77 -10.83
CA ARG A 95 8.56 -4.70 -10.95
C ARG A 95 8.57 -3.76 -9.75
N ALA A 96 7.58 -3.83 -8.89
CA ALA A 96 7.49 -2.99 -7.71
C ALA A 96 8.42 -3.50 -6.61
N ASP A 97 9.04 -2.58 -5.89
CA ASP A 97 9.85 -2.87 -4.70
C ASP A 97 9.45 -2.03 -3.49
N ALA A 98 8.44 -1.19 -3.67
CA ALA A 98 7.94 -0.31 -2.63
C ALA A 98 6.47 0.02 -2.84
N ALA A 99 5.86 0.66 -1.86
CA ALA A 99 4.48 1.11 -1.93
C ALA A 99 4.28 2.46 -1.23
N LEU A 100 3.29 3.19 -1.70
CA LEU A 100 2.80 4.42 -1.09
C LEU A 100 1.34 4.20 -0.67
N LEU A 101 1.03 4.53 0.57
CA LEU A 101 -0.34 4.59 1.04
C LEU A 101 -0.82 6.03 0.98
N VAL A 102 -1.78 6.30 0.11
CA VAL A 102 -2.41 7.62 -0.01
C VAL A 102 -3.59 7.70 0.95
N PRO A 103 -3.56 8.60 1.94
CA PRO A 103 -4.64 8.71 2.91
C PRO A 103 -5.98 9.12 2.27
N PRO A 104 -7.13 8.79 2.91
CA PRO A 104 -8.45 9.11 2.35
C PRO A 104 -8.72 10.62 2.21
N ALA A 105 -7.99 11.46 2.90
CA ALA A 105 -8.13 12.92 2.81
C ALA A 105 -7.41 13.54 1.60
N HIS A 106 -6.65 12.77 0.84
CA HIS A 106 -5.85 13.27 -0.29
C HIS A 106 -6.38 12.76 -1.63
N GLU A 107 -6.34 13.63 -2.63
CA GLU A 107 -6.67 13.29 -4.03
C GLU A 107 -5.45 12.78 -4.81
N GLY A 108 -4.35 12.58 -4.14
CA GLY A 108 -3.09 12.20 -4.71
C GLY A 108 -2.02 13.27 -4.53
N TYR A 109 -0.96 13.16 -5.30
CA TYR A 109 0.20 14.04 -5.21
C TYR A 109 0.74 14.36 -6.61
N PRO A 110 1.15 15.62 -6.87
CA PRO A 110 1.83 15.96 -8.11
C PRO A 110 3.22 15.31 -8.19
N ALA A 111 3.77 15.24 -9.40
CA ALA A 111 5.15 14.82 -9.62
C ALA A 111 6.12 15.69 -8.80
N GLY A 112 7.16 15.09 -8.26
CA GLY A 112 8.15 15.77 -7.42
C GLY A 112 7.80 15.86 -5.94
N THR A 113 6.58 15.50 -5.55
CA THR A 113 6.18 15.51 -4.13
C THR A 113 6.97 14.48 -3.35
N PRO A 114 7.62 14.86 -2.22
CA PRO A 114 8.22 13.90 -1.31
C PRO A 114 7.13 13.06 -0.61
N VAL A 115 7.26 11.74 -0.67
CA VAL A 115 6.31 10.81 -0.07
C VAL A 115 7.03 9.76 0.75
N GLU A 116 6.33 9.24 1.75
CA GLU A 116 6.81 8.10 2.53
C GLU A 116 6.63 6.82 1.73
N VAL A 117 7.72 6.09 1.56
CA VAL A 117 7.78 4.88 0.75
C VAL A 117 8.03 3.69 1.66
N LEU A 118 7.11 2.72 1.64
CA LEU A 118 7.24 1.49 2.39
C LEU A 118 7.93 0.42 1.52
N PRO A 119 8.92 -0.31 2.04
CA PRO A 119 9.50 -1.43 1.30
C PRO A 119 8.49 -2.57 1.19
N LEU A 120 8.52 -3.27 0.08
CA LEU A 120 7.73 -4.50 -0.09
C LEU A 120 8.40 -5.70 0.57
#